data_dc799fc8274637d819d0b974124fe0ce
#
_entry.id   dc799fc8274637d819d0b974124fe0ce
#
_cell.length_a   1.000
_cell.length_b   1.000
_cell.length_c   1.000
_cell.angle_alpha   90.00
_cell.angle_beta   90.00
_cell.angle_gamma   90.00
#
_symmetry.space_group_name_H-M   'P 1'
#
loop_
_entity.id
_entity.type
_entity.pdbx_description
1 polymer ?
#
loop_
_entity_poly.entity_id
_entity_poly.type
_entity_poly.pdbx_seq_one_letter_code
_entity_poly.pdbx_strand_id
1 'polypeptide(L)'
;RFKHANTTSFDVTTKLLEGSDIDYAEFCEYIERENTSPSERGSLLRGLGRAKHHDAGDWSLVTTYAGTLEGRLASMLLGTGCDVSLVSRHREGETRLTARATRKATLRGVHLGAIMEAIAEQHGGDGGGHDGAAGWTGNVDRIRAESAFIAQLTLQHEVKK
;
A
#
# COMPACT_ATOMS: atom_id res chain seq x y z
N ARG A 1 5.84 -12.74 5.74
CA ARG A 1 7.29 -12.74 5.96
C ARG A 1 8.03 -13.73 5.07
N PHE A 2 7.54 -14.93 4.90
CA PHE A 2 8.18 -15.97 4.09
C PHE A 2 7.73 -16.02 2.63
N LYS A 3 7.16 -14.92 2.09
CA LYS A 3 6.55 -14.90 0.75
C LYS A 3 7.52 -15.27 -0.40
N HIS A 4 8.80 -15.06 -0.18
CA HIS A 4 9.86 -15.32 -1.18
C HIS A 4 10.89 -16.34 -0.69
N ALA A 5 10.67 -16.96 0.49
CA ALA A 5 11.55 -18.00 0.99
C ALA A 5 11.35 -19.30 0.20
N ASN A 6 12.45 -19.99 -0.03
CA ASN A 6 12.49 -21.33 -0.61
C ASN A 6 13.27 -22.26 0.34
N THR A 7 13.42 -23.54 -0.01
CA THR A 7 14.15 -24.52 0.78
C THR A 7 15.54 -24.05 1.16
N THR A 8 16.28 -23.46 0.20
CA THR A 8 17.62 -22.94 0.45
C THR A 8 17.62 -21.82 1.51
N SER A 9 16.60 -20.95 1.52
CA SER A 9 16.47 -19.90 2.54
C SER A 9 16.33 -20.49 3.94
N PHE A 10 15.57 -21.56 4.10
CA PHE A 10 15.41 -22.25 5.38
C PHE A 10 16.68 -23.00 5.79
N ASP A 11 17.35 -23.68 4.85
CA ASP A 11 18.62 -24.38 5.12
C ASP A 11 19.72 -23.41 5.60
N VAL A 12 19.82 -22.24 4.95
CA VAL A 12 20.77 -21.19 5.36
C VAL A 12 20.40 -20.64 6.73
N THR A 13 19.13 -20.39 6.99
CA THR A 13 18.66 -19.91 8.30
C THR A 13 18.99 -20.91 9.39
N THR A 14 18.74 -22.20 9.17
CA THR A 14 19.07 -23.26 10.11
C THR A 14 20.56 -23.27 10.45
N LYS A 15 21.43 -23.24 9.42
CA LYS A 15 22.90 -23.21 9.62
C LYS A 15 23.38 -21.97 10.37
N LEU A 16 22.76 -20.81 10.13
CA LEU A 16 23.11 -19.58 10.84
C LEU A 16 22.71 -19.66 12.32
N LEU A 17 21.56 -20.25 12.63
CA LEU A 17 21.09 -20.43 14.00
C LEU A 17 21.91 -21.48 14.75
N GLU A 18 22.25 -22.61 14.14
CA GLU A 18 23.09 -23.64 14.72
C GLU A 18 24.51 -23.15 15.03
N GLY A 19 25.06 -22.22 14.24
CA GLY A 19 26.39 -21.64 14.41
C GLY A 19 26.45 -20.37 15.26
N SER A 20 25.35 -19.96 15.89
CA SER A 20 25.28 -18.70 16.63
C SER A 20 24.56 -18.87 17.97
N ASP A 21 24.84 -17.94 18.91
CA ASP A 21 24.15 -17.84 20.21
C ASP A 21 22.86 -16.97 20.08
N ILE A 22 22.28 -16.86 18.88
CA ILE A 22 21.09 -16.03 18.63
C ILE A 22 19.85 -16.77 19.11
N ASP A 23 19.12 -16.17 20.06
CA ASP A 23 17.74 -16.56 20.33
C ASP A 23 16.85 -16.10 19.17
N TYR A 24 16.28 -17.05 18.45
CA TYR A 24 15.46 -16.78 17.27
C TYR A 24 14.20 -15.98 17.60
N ALA A 25 13.61 -16.19 18.77
CA ALA A 25 12.42 -15.45 19.20
C ALA A 25 12.77 -13.98 19.45
N GLU A 26 13.86 -13.72 20.16
CA GLU A 26 14.36 -12.36 20.40
C GLU A 26 14.74 -11.65 19.10
N PHE A 27 15.39 -12.36 18.18
CA PHE A 27 15.73 -11.83 16.85
C PHE A 27 14.47 -11.44 16.04
N CYS A 28 13.43 -12.29 16.06
CA CYS A 28 12.16 -11.97 15.44
C CYS A 28 11.51 -10.73 16.06
N GLU A 29 11.46 -10.65 17.39
CA GLU A 29 10.94 -9.49 18.09
C GLU A 29 11.75 -8.21 17.76
N TYR A 30 13.06 -8.31 17.65
CA TYR A 30 13.92 -7.17 17.27
C TYR A 30 13.61 -6.68 15.85
N ILE A 31 13.46 -7.58 14.87
CA ILE A 31 13.08 -7.23 13.51
C ILE A 31 11.66 -6.65 13.44
N GLU A 32 10.77 -7.13 14.33
CA GLU A 32 9.38 -6.71 14.39
C GLU A 32 9.17 -5.39 15.14
N ARG A 33 10.16 -4.96 15.93
CA ARG A 33 10.11 -3.68 16.61
C ARG A 33 10.05 -2.55 15.60
N GLU A 34 8.84 -2.10 15.33
CA GLU A 34 8.63 -0.84 14.66
C GLU A 34 8.80 0.29 15.69
N ASN A 35 9.94 0.97 15.66
CA ASN A 35 10.20 2.16 16.45
C ASN A 35 9.27 3.30 15.97
N THR A 36 8.03 3.27 16.42
CA THR A 36 7.02 4.28 16.08
C THR A 36 7.01 5.33 17.19
N SER A 37 7.40 6.54 16.85
CA SER A 37 7.32 7.68 17.78
C SER A 37 5.86 7.96 18.17
N PRO A 38 5.60 8.63 19.30
CA PRO A 38 4.25 9.04 19.70
C PRO A 38 3.53 9.89 18.62
N SER A 39 4.27 10.77 17.94
CA SER A 39 3.74 11.59 16.84
C SER A 39 3.29 10.75 15.64
N GLU A 40 4.13 9.80 15.21
CA GLU A 40 3.81 8.88 14.12
C GLU A 40 2.63 7.98 14.45
N ARG A 41 2.58 7.44 15.68
CA ARG A 41 1.44 6.66 16.16
C ARG A 41 0.15 7.46 16.11
N GLY A 42 0.17 8.70 16.58
CA GLY A 42 -0.98 9.61 16.49
C GLY A 42 -1.39 9.90 15.05
N SER A 43 -0.44 10.03 14.12
CA SER A 43 -0.72 10.22 12.69
C SER A 43 -1.40 8.99 12.07
N LEU A 44 -0.88 7.80 12.35
CA LEU A 44 -1.47 6.53 11.87
C LEU A 44 -2.89 6.33 12.42
N LEU A 45 -3.10 6.53 13.72
CA LEU A 45 -4.42 6.38 14.34
C LEU A 45 -5.45 7.37 13.76
N ARG A 46 -5.06 8.63 13.53
CA ARG A 46 -5.93 9.59 12.86
C ARG A 46 -6.24 9.19 11.41
N GLY A 47 -5.26 8.63 10.69
CA GLY A 47 -5.46 8.12 9.34
C GLY A 47 -6.43 6.94 9.31
N LEU A 48 -6.27 5.97 10.21
CA LEU A 48 -7.18 4.83 10.35
C LEU A 48 -8.60 5.28 10.72
N GLY A 49 -8.74 6.23 11.66
CA GLY A 49 -10.05 6.75 12.08
C GLY A 49 -10.82 7.51 10.99
N ARG A 50 -10.15 7.91 9.90
CA ARG A 50 -10.75 8.57 8.72
C ARG A 50 -10.97 7.63 7.55
N ALA A 51 -10.61 6.36 7.68
CA ALA A 51 -10.73 5.40 6.61
C ALA A 51 -12.19 5.22 6.16
N LYS A 52 -12.39 5.15 4.85
CA LYS A 52 -13.69 4.94 4.23
C LYS A 52 -13.62 3.78 3.25
N HIS A 53 -14.62 2.93 3.29
CA HIS A 53 -14.78 1.84 2.33
C HIS A 53 -15.56 2.31 1.09
N HIS A 54 -15.17 1.79 -0.06
CA HIS A 54 -15.82 2.01 -1.35
C HIS A 54 -15.87 0.70 -2.14
N ASP A 55 -16.95 0.49 -2.86
CA ASP A 55 -17.04 -0.52 -3.90
C ASP A 55 -16.65 0.15 -5.24
N ALA A 56 -15.50 -0.24 -5.79
CA ALA A 56 -14.94 0.29 -7.03
C ALA A 56 -15.00 -0.80 -8.12
N GLY A 57 -16.16 -0.98 -8.75
CA GLY A 57 -16.43 -2.08 -9.68
C GLY A 57 -16.31 -3.44 -8.97
N ASP A 58 -15.40 -4.27 -9.44
CA ASP A 58 -15.16 -5.62 -8.88
C ASP A 58 -14.26 -5.60 -7.60
N TRP A 59 -13.85 -4.39 -7.13
CA TRP A 59 -12.82 -4.24 -6.13
C TRP A 59 -13.31 -3.56 -4.85
N SER A 60 -12.94 -4.15 -3.71
CA SER A 60 -13.09 -3.52 -2.40
C SER A 60 -11.93 -2.55 -2.16
N LEU A 61 -12.23 -1.26 -2.06
CA LEU A 61 -11.25 -0.20 -1.86
C LEU A 61 -11.44 0.47 -0.50
N VAL A 62 -10.35 0.69 0.22
CA VAL A 62 -10.35 1.57 1.41
C VAL A 62 -9.49 2.80 1.15
N THR A 63 -10.08 3.98 1.33
CA THR A 63 -9.39 5.26 1.17
C THR A 63 -9.24 5.98 2.51
N THR A 64 -8.15 6.75 2.63
CA THR A 64 -7.94 7.71 3.72
C THR A 64 -6.97 8.80 3.30
N TYR A 65 -6.74 9.76 4.18
CA TYR A 65 -5.70 10.78 3.97
C TYR A 65 -4.82 10.95 5.21
N ALA A 66 -3.54 11.25 4.99
CA ALA A 66 -2.56 11.44 6.03
C ALA A 66 -1.50 12.48 5.61
N GLY A 67 -0.88 13.13 6.59
CA GLY A 67 0.21 14.08 6.34
C GLY A 67 1.60 13.42 6.21
N THR A 68 1.72 12.16 6.62
CA THR A 68 2.97 11.39 6.62
C THR A 68 2.67 9.89 6.73
N LEU A 69 3.67 9.04 6.47
CA LEU A 69 3.60 7.58 6.59
C LEU A 69 2.55 6.93 5.67
N GLU A 70 2.29 7.54 4.50
CA GLU A 70 1.25 7.12 3.58
C GLU A 70 1.39 5.64 3.19
N GLY A 71 2.60 5.20 2.84
CA GLY A 71 2.86 3.82 2.45
C GLY A 71 2.63 2.80 3.57
N ARG A 72 2.97 3.17 4.82
CA ARG A 72 2.73 2.35 6.00
C ARG A 72 1.24 2.25 6.30
N LEU A 73 0.55 3.39 6.27
CA LEU A 73 -0.90 3.44 6.47
C LEU A 73 -1.65 2.63 5.40
N ALA A 74 -1.25 2.76 4.12
CA ALA A 74 -1.82 1.97 3.04
C ALA A 74 -1.64 0.45 3.29
N SER A 75 -0.45 0.03 3.75
CA SER A 75 -0.22 -1.37 4.10
C SER A 75 -1.07 -1.85 5.27
N MET A 76 -1.28 -1.02 6.29
CA MET A 76 -2.14 -1.34 7.43
C MET A 76 -3.60 -1.49 7.03
N LEU A 77 -4.08 -0.64 6.11
CA LEU A 77 -5.46 -0.71 5.60
C LEU A 77 -5.75 -2.01 4.85
N LEU A 78 -4.79 -2.61 4.15
CA LEU A 78 -4.97 -3.93 3.54
C LEU A 78 -5.28 -5.03 4.58
N GLY A 79 -4.85 -4.84 5.83
CA GLY A 79 -5.20 -5.73 6.94
C GLY A 79 -6.69 -5.76 7.28
N THR A 80 -7.50 -4.82 6.79
CA THR A 80 -8.97 -4.82 6.93
C THR A 80 -9.66 -5.82 6.00
N GLY A 81 -8.93 -6.44 5.07
CA GLY A 81 -9.44 -7.40 4.10
C GLY A 81 -9.87 -6.80 2.76
N CYS A 82 -9.64 -5.50 2.53
CA CYS A 82 -9.88 -4.88 1.23
C CYS A 82 -8.89 -5.36 0.16
N ASP A 83 -9.29 -5.29 -1.10
CA ASP A 83 -8.44 -5.64 -2.25
C ASP A 83 -7.36 -4.57 -2.50
N VAL A 84 -7.76 -3.29 -2.37
CA VAL A 84 -6.92 -2.11 -2.64
C VAL A 84 -7.06 -1.09 -1.51
N SER A 85 -5.98 -0.41 -1.18
CA SER A 85 -5.97 0.74 -0.28
C SER A 85 -5.34 1.96 -0.96
N LEU A 86 -5.92 3.13 -0.71
CA LEU A 86 -5.42 4.42 -1.20
C LEU A 86 -5.24 5.39 -0.03
N VAL A 87 -4.06 5.95 0.08
CA VAL A 87 -3.78 7.05 1.01
C VAL A 87 -3.38 8.29 0.22
N SER A 88 -4.10 9.38 0.43
CA SER A 88 -3.80 10.66 -0.18
C SER A 88 -3.13 11.62 0.82
N ARG A 89 -2.29 12.50 0.30
CA ARG A 89 -1.73 13.65 1.01
C ARG A 89 -1.89 14.88 0.13
N HIS A 90 -2.32 15.99 0.71
CA HIS A 90 -2.31 17.29 0.03
C HIS A 90 -1.54 18.29 0.89
N ARG A 91 -0.54 18.90 0.31
CA ARG A 91 0.29 19.92 0.98
C ARG A 91 0.86 20.89 -0.03
N GLU A 92 0.78 22.19 0.27
CA GLU A 92 1.39 23.29 -0.53
C GLU A 92 0.98 23.26 -2.01
N GLY A 93 -0.30 22.89 -2.29
CA GLY A 93 -0.84 22.81 -3.65
C GLY A 93 -0.55 21.50 -4.39
N GLU A 94 0.26 20.63 -3.81
CA GLU A 94 0.60 19.31 -4.36
C GLU A 94 -0.21 18.21 -3.69
N THR A 95 -0.77 17.31 -4.48
CA THR A 95 -1.41 16.08 -4.02
C THR A 95 -0.54 14.87 -4.37
N ARG A 96 -0.35 14.00 -3.38
CA ARG A 96 0.26 12.69 -3.56
C ARG A 96 -0.74 11.60 -3.28
N LEU A 97 -0.81 10.61 -4.17
CA LEU A 97 -1.53 9.36 -4.00
C LEU A 97 -0.52 8.23 -3.75
N THR A 98 -0.82 7.38 -2.78
CA THR A 98 -0.05 6.17 -2.48
C THR A 98 -1.02 5.01 -2.37
N ALA A 99 -0.90 4.02 -3.25
CA ALA A 99 -1.78 2.86 -3.29
C ALA A 99 -1.05 1.55 -3.03
N ARG A 100 -1.77 0.62 -2.43
CA ARG A 100 -1.34 -0.77 -2.24
C ARG A 100 -2.46 -1.70 -2.66
N ALA A 101 -2.11 -2.85 -3.22
CA ALA A 101 -3.06 -3.92 -3.53
C ALA A 101 -2.59 -5.25 -2.92
N THR A 102 -3.55 -6.10 -2.60
CA THR A 102 -3.23 -7.46 -2.17
C THR A 102 -2.71 -8.26 -3.37
N ARG A 103 -1.87 -9.28 -3.10
CA ARG A 103 -1.45 -10.21 -4.16
C ARG A 103 -2.65 -10.88 -4.85
N LYS A 104 -3.72 -11.16 -4.10
CA LYS A 104 -4.95 -11.73 -4.66
C LYS A 104 -5.57 -10.79 -5.69
N ALA A 105 -5.65 -9.49 -5.40
CA ALA A 105 -6.19 -8.50 -6.32
C ALA A 105 -5.32 -8.36 -7.58
N THR A 106 -3.99 -8.30 -7.45
CA THR A 106 -3.10 -8.21 -8.61
C THR A 106 -3.19 -9.43 -9.52
N LEU A 107 -3.28 -10.63 -8.97
CA LEU A 107 -3.49 -11.87 -9.74
C LEU A 107 -4.85 -11.93 -10.44
N ARG A 108 -5.84 -11.16 -9.97
CA ARG A 108 -7.18 -11.03 -10.56
C ARG A 108 -7.30 -9.88 -11.56
N GLY A 109 -6.27 -9.06 -11.74
CA GLY A 109 -6.25 -8.02 -12.77
C GLY A 109 -5.95 -6.60 -12.30
N VAL A 110 -5.82 -6.33 -11.00
CA VAL A 110 -5.44 -5.01 -10.51
C VAL A 110 -3.99 -4.70 -10.89
N HIS A 111 -3.77 -3.54 -11.53
CA HIS A 111 -2.45 -3.03 -11.85
C HIS A 111 -2.32 -1.57 -11.45
N LEU A 112 -1.86 -1.31 -10.22
CA LEU A 112 -1.80 0.03 -9.66
C LEU A 112 -0.87 0.98 -10.45
N GLY A 113 0.26 0.47 -10.97
CA GLY A 113 1.17 1.26 -11.79
C GLY A 113 0.46 1.88 -13.00
N ALA A 114 -0.29 1.06 -13.75
CA ALA A 114 -1.07 1.53 -14.91
C ALA A 114 -2.14 2.57 -14.52
N ILE A 115 -2.79 2.41 -13.36
CA ILE A 115 -3.73 3.41 -12.83
C ILE A 115 -3.03 4.75 -12.61
N MET A 116 -1.86 4.75 -11.96
CA MET A 116 -1.14 5.99 -11.65
C MET A 116 -0.57 6.66 -12.91
N GLU A 117 -0.13 5.90 -13.89
CA GLU A 117 0.28 6.38 -15.21
C GLU A 117 -0.90 7.04 -15.93
N ALA A 118 -2.07 6.40 -15.96
CA ALA A 118 -3.27 6.97 -16.58
C ALA A 118 -3.72 8.28 -15.88
N ILE A 119 -3.59 8.39 -14.56
CA ILE A 119 -3.86 9.62 -13.83
C ILE A 119 -2.85 10.71 -14.24
N ALA A 120 -1.56 10.37 -14.37
CA ALA A 120 -0.54 11.30 -14.82
C ALA A 120 -0.80 11.80 -16.24
N GLU A 121 -1.23 10.94 -17.15
CA GLU A 121 -1.61 11.32 -18.52
C GLU A 121 -2.82 12.27 -18.54
N GLN A 122 -3.83 12.04 -17.69
CA GLN A 122 -5.07 12.85 -17.68
C GLN A 122 -4.93 14.17 -16.91
N HIS A 123 -4.12 14.22 -15.88
CA HIS A 123 -4.09 15.33 -14.92
C HIS A 123 -2.70 15.97 -14.79
N GLY A 124 -1.72 15.48 -15.53
CA GLY A 124 -0.32 15.87 -15.37
C GLY A 124 0.30 15.29 -14.10
N GLY A 125 1.52 15.70 -13.82
CA GLY A 125 2.29 15.19 -12.69
C GLY A 125 3.10 13.95 -13.07
N ASP A 126 3.53 13.20 -12.06
CA ASP A 126 4.33 11.99 -12.20
C ASP A 126 3.65 10.83 -11.50
N GLY A 127 3.48 9.73 -12.21
CA GLY A 127 2.78 8.55 -11.69
C GLY A 127 3.33 7.26 -12.26
N GLY A 128 3.31 6.19 -11.43
CA GLY A 128 3.79 4.88 -11.84
C GLY A 128 4.02 3.96 -10.66
N GLY A 129 4.63 2.81 -10.93
CA GLY A 129 4.96 1.79 -9.94
C GLY A 129 4.73 0.37 -10.45
N HIS A 130 4.52 -0.53 -9.48
CA HIS A 130 4.24 -1.94 -9.76
C HIS A 130 2.73 -2.22 -9.67
N ASP A 131 2.33 -3.44 -10.03
CA ASP A 131 0.95 -3.92 -9.93
C ASP A 131 0.37 -3.81 -8.51
N GLY A 132 1.17 -4.14 -7.48
CA GLY A 132 0.75 -4.15 -6.08
C GLY A 132 1.13 -2.91 -5.26
N ALA A 133 1.90 -1.96 -5.82
CA ALA A 133 2.38 -0.78 -5.12
C ALA A 133 2.73 0.34 -6.09
N ALA A 134 2.02 1.46 -6.02
CA ALA A 134 2.22 2.58 -6.92
C ALA A 134 1.91 3.92 -6.25
N GLY A 135 2.35 5.00 -6.89
CA GLY A 135 2.11 6.36 -6.45
C GLY A 135 1.97 7.33 -7.62
N TRP A 136 1.33 8.44 -7.33
CA TRP A 136 1.23 9.58 -8.22
C TRP A 136 1.41 10.88 -7.43
N THR A 137 1.96 11.90 -8.07
CA THR A 137 2.12 13.24 -7.49
C THR A 137 1.80 14.30 -8.55
N GLY A 138 0.98 15.27 -8.21
CA GLY A 138 0.62 16.36 -9.13
C GLY A 138 -0.16 17.50 -8.48
N ASN A 139 -0.42 18.57 -9.24
CA ASN A 139 -1.01 19.82 -8.77
C ASN A 139 -2.55 19.83 -8.96
N VAL A 140 -3.20 18.77 -8.51
CA VAL A 140 -4.66 18.61 -8.53
C VAL A 140 -5.16 18.53 -7.10
N ASP A 141 -6.33 19.04 -6.79
CA ASP A 141 -6.90 18.90 -5.46
C ASP A 141 -7.10 17.42 -5.08
N ARG A 142 -7.05 17.15 -3.78
CA ARG A 142 -7.11 15.81 -3.23
C ARG A 142 -8.35 15.02 -3.66
N ILE A 143 -9.52 15.66 -3.62
CA ILE A 143 -10.79 14.99 -3.93
C ILE A 143 -10.84 14.58 -5.39
N ARG A 144 -10.39 15.45 -6.28
CA ARG A 144 -10.32 15.18 -7.72
C ARG A 144 -9.32 14.05 -8.02
N ALA A 145 -8.16 14.05 -7.38
CA ALA A 145 -7.17 12.97 -7.53
C ALA A 145 -7.68 11.62 -7.02
N GLU A 146 -8.33 11.59 -5.84
CA GLU A 146 -8.97 10.38 -5.31
C GLU A 146 -10.08 9.86 -6.23
N SER A 147 -10.92 10.76 -6.76
CA SER A 147 -11.99 10.40 -7.69
C SER A 147 -11.44 9.83 -9.00
N ALA A 148 -10.35 10.39 -9.52
CA ALA A 148 -9.67 9.86 -10.70
C ALA A 148 -9.14 8.44 -10.45
N PHE A 149 -8.54 8.20 -9.28
CA PHE A 149 -8.08 6.86 -8.91
C PHE A 149 -9.23 5.86 -8.83
N ILE A 150 -10.33 6.22 -8.17
CA ILE A 150 -11.52 5.36 -8.05
C ILE A 150 -12.09 5.04 -9.44
N ALA A 151 -12.19 6.02 -10.32
CA ALA A 151 -12.67 5.83 -11.68
C ALA A 151 -11.78 4.86 -12.48
N GLN A 152 -10.46 5.05 -12.42
CA GLN A 152 -9.50 4.16 -13.09
C GLN A 152 -9.53 2.74 -12.52
N LEU A 153 -9.65 2.58 -11.21
CA LEU A 153 -9.76 1.27 -10.57
C LEU A 153 -11.06 0.56 -11.01
N THR A 154 -12.17 1.28 -11.10
CA THR A 154 -13.46 0.74 -11.54
C THR A 154 -13.42 0.22 -12.97
N LEU A 155 -12.55 0.76 -13.82
CA LEU A 155 -12.35 0.28 -15.20
C LEU A 155 -11.53 -1.02 -15.29
N GLN A 156 -10.81 -1.37 -14.22
CA GLN A 156 -10.08 -2.64 -14.17
C GLN A 156 -11.02 -3.78 -13.77
N HIS A 157 -11.34 -4.66 -14.68
CA HIS A 157 -12.21 -5.80 -14.44
C HIS A 157 -11.45 -7.03 -13.98
N GLU A 158 -12.12 -7.87 -13.19
CA GLU A 158 -11.59 -9.15 -12.79
C GLU A 158 -11.39 -10.07 -13.99
N VAL A 159 -10.16 -10.57 -14.16
CA VAL A 159 -9.85 -11.61 -15.14
C VAL A 159 -10.38 -12.93 -14.60
N LYS A 160 -11.56 -13.34 -15.08
CA LYS A 160 -12.11 -14.68 -14.82
C LYS A 160 -11.22 -15.72 -15.49
N LYS A 161 -10.53 -16.51 -14.68
CA LYS A 161 -9.83 -17.71 -15.14
C LYS A 161 -10.76 -18.88 -15.23
#